data_4324e7112d3cdd6881e7e9678eac41f1
#
_entry.id   4324e7112d3cdd6881e7e9678eac41f1
#
_cell.length_a   1.000
_cell.length_b   1.000
_cell.length_c   1.000
_cell.angle_alpha   90.00
_cell.angle_beta   90.00
_cell.angle_gamma   90.00
#
_symmetry.space_group_name_H-M   'P 1'
#
loop_
_entity.id
_entity.type
_entity.pdbx_description
1 polymer ?
#
loop_
_entity_poly.entity_id
_entity_poly.type
_entity_poly.pdbx_seq_one_letter_code
_entity_poly.pdbx_strand_id
1 'polypeptide(L)'
;MVFSLHQLSVKNKKVLLRVDFNVPIQGEKICDTSRIEAALPTISYLLAQGASLILLSHLGRPNGRLKRSESLAPCADVLSGLLGRPVRMAPDCVGMEVEEMVVAMQPGEILLLENLRFHPEEENPSLGSYFSQSLARLGDCYVNDAFGAAHRSHASITELPKFFPGHVAAGFLVEKEIYYLDQICKNPERPFCVVLGGAKISTKLRLPDERTSLVLIWNKDRHQILEIE
;
A
#
# COMPACT_ATOMS: atom_id res chain seq x y z
N MET A 1 9.05 -6.84 -15.43
CA MET A 1 7.76 -7.53 -15.67
C MET A 1 7.05 -7.59 -14.33
N VAL A 2 5.85 -7.01 -14.22
CA VAL A 2 5.04 -7.09 -12.99
C VAL A 2 4.26 -8.39 -13.06
N PHE A 3 4.42 -9.27 -12.08
CA PHE A 3 3.63 -10.51 -12.02
C PHE A 3 2.21 -10.17 -11.56
N SER A 4 1.23 -10.64 -12.31
CA SER A 4 -0.18 -10.51 -11.97
C SER A 4 -0.51 -11.39 -10.76
N LEU A 5 -1.43 -10.88 -9.93
CA LEU A 5 -1.95 -11.63 -8.77
C LEU A 5 -2.55 -12.98 -9.17
N HIS A 6 -3.14 -13.08 -10.37
CA HIS A 6 -3.70 -14.33 -10.89
C HIS A 6 -2.67 -15.44 -11.16
N GLN A 7 -1.38 -15.08 -11.29
CA GLN A 7 -0.29 -16.03 -11.53
C GLN A 7 0.33 -16.56 -10.23
N LEU A 8 -0.02 -15.96 -9.08
CA LEU A 8 0.54 -16.34 -7.80
C LEU A 8 -0.27 -17.47 -7.15
N SER A 9 0.38 -18.58 -6.87
CA SER A 9 -0.25 -19.68 -6.12
C SER A 9 -0.27 -19.36 -4.64
N VAL A 10 -1.46 -19.11 -4.06
CA VAL A 10 -1.64 -18.66 -2.66
C VAL A 10 -2.42 -19.61 -1.77
N LYS A 11 -2.94 -20.70 -2.32
CA LYS A 11 -3.76 -21.67 -1.57
C LYS A 11 -2.95 -22.25 -0.41
N ASN A 12 -3.52 -22.16 0.80
CA ASN A 12 -2.91 -22.58 2.06
C ASN A 12 -1.59 -21.87 2.39
N LYS A 13 -1.34 -20.69 1.81
CA LYS A 13 -0.16 -19.88 2.08
C LYS A 13 -0.50 -18.66 2.94
N LYS A 14 0.50 -18.21 3.68
CA LYS A 14 0.48 -16.93 4.41
C LYS A 14 1.00 -15.84 3.48
N VAL A 15 0.12 -14.96 3.04
CA VAL A 15 0.45 -13.86 2.11
C VAL A 15 0.75 -12.60 2.90
N LEU A 16 1.96 -12.08 2.76
CA LEU A 16 2.30 -10.72 3.19
C LEU A 16 1.71 -9.74 2.19
N LEU A 17 0.64 -9.05 2.57
CA LEU A 17 -0.04 -8.08 1.72
C LEU A 17 0.22 -6.65 2.19
N ARG A 18 0.98 -5.88 1.39
CA ARG A 18 1.24 -4.46 1.66
C ARG A 18 0.10 -3.61 1.14
N VAL A 19 -0.66 -3.04 2.04
CA VAL A 19 -1.81 -2.14 1.77
C VAL A 19 -1.50 -0.70 2.18
N ASP A 20 -2.27 0.27 1.70
CA ASP A 20 -2.15 1.68 2.09
C ASP A 20 -3.31 2.12 2.97
N PHE A 21 -3.20 1.89 4.27
CA PHE A 21 -4.17 2.32 5.29
C PHE A 21 -3.77 3.66 5.95
N ASN A 22 -3.05 4.50 5.22
CA ASN A 22 -2.71 5.84 5.69
C ASN A 22 -3.93 6.78 5.56
N VAL A 23 -4.92 6.53 6.40
CA VAL A 23 -6.21 7.21 6.44
C VAL A 23 -6.21 8.39 7.41
N PRO A 24 -7.06 9.43 7.22
CA PRO A 24 -7.21 10.51 8.18
C PRO A 24 -7.97 10.01 9.42
N ILE A 25 -7.36 10.20 10.60
CA ILE A 25 -7.93 9.85 11.90
C ILE A 25 -8.14 11.12 12.74
N GLN A 26 -9.31 11.25 13.36
CA GLN A 26 -9.61 12.26 14.37
C GLN A 26 -9.97 11.57 15.69
N GLY A 27 -9.11 11.71 16.70
CA GLY A 27 -9.21 10.91 17.91
C GLY A 27 -8.97 9.43 17.59
N GLU A 28 -9.97 8.59 17.83
CA GLU A 28 -9.95 7.14 17.51
C GLU A 28 -10.79 6.80 16.27
N LYS A 29 -11.40 7.81 15.63
CA LYS A 29 -12.31 7.58 14.50
C LYS A 29 -11.64 7.87 13.16
N ILE A 30 -11.77 6.93 12.22
CA ILE A 30 -11.38 7.12 10.83
C ILE A 30 -12.42 8.01 10.14
N CYS A 31 -11.96 9.09 9.49
CA CYS A 31 -12.81 10.06 8.80
C CYS A 31 -13.10 9.69 7.35
N ASP A 32 -12.22 8.88 6.73
CA ASP A 32 -12.35 8.45 5.34
C ASP A 32 -11.80 7.04 5.20
N THR A 33 -12.67 6.11 4.77
CA THR A 33 -12.38 4.67 4.62
C THR A 33 -11.96 4.28 3.22
N SER A 34 -11.96 5.21 2.27
CA SER A 34 -11.76 4.94 0.83
C SER A 34 -10.49 4.12 0.52
N ARG A 35 -9.42 4.33 1.26
CA ARG A 35 -8.17 3.55 1.10
C ARG A 35 -8.29 2.11 1.60
N ILE A 36 -9.06 1.89 2.65
CA ILE A 36 -9.33 0.54 3.17
C ILE A 36 -10.23 -0.19 2.17
N GLU A 37 -11.28 0.49 1.69
CA GLU A 37 -12.20 -0.04 0.69
C GLU A 37 -11.49 -0.39 -0.63
N ALA A 38 -10.54 0.43 -1.07
CA ALA A 38 -9.75 0.19 -2.27
C ALA A 38 -8.91 -1.11 -2.22
N ALA A 39 -8.55 -1.59 -1.03
CA ALA A 39 -7.82 -2.84 -0.84
C ALA A 39 -8.73 -4.08 -0.80
N LEU A 40 -10.05 -3.91 -0.60
CA LEU A 40 -11.00 -5.02 -0.46
C LEU A 40 -11.00 -6.02 -1.63
N PRO A 41 -10.92 -5.58 -2.90
CA PRO A 41 -10.88 -6.52 -4.02
C PRO A 41 -9.71 -7.51 -3.93
N THR A 42 -8.51 -7.01 -3.62
CA THR A 42 -7.30 -7.84 -3.46
C THR A 42 -7.42 -8.76 -2.25
N ILE A 43 -7.85 -8.23 -1.10
CA ILE A 43 -8.06 -8.99 0.13
C ILE A 43 -9.07 -10.12 -0.10
N SER A 44 -10.24 -9.80 -0.65
CA SER A 44 -11.31 -10.77 -0.90
C SER A 44 -10.89 -11.85 -1.88
N TYR A 45 -10.18 -11.49 -2.95
CA TYR A 45 -9.64 -12.45 -3.91
C TYR A 45 -8.68 -13.44 -3.25
N LEU A 46 -7.70 -12.95 -2.51
CA LEU A 46 -6.71 -13.80 -1.84
C LEU A 46 -7.36 -14.77 -0.84
N LEU A 47 -8.33 -14.28 -0.06
CA LEU A 47 -9.12 -15.12 0.86
C LEU A 47 -9.93 -16.19 0.11
N ALA A 48 -10.57 -15.82 -1.00
CA ALA A 48 -11.34 -16.77 -1.85
C ALA A 48 -10.43 -17.84 -2.47
N GLN A 49 -9.13 -17.51 -2.71
CA GLN A 49 -8.13 -18.48 -3.17
C GLN A 49 -7.55 -19.36 -2.02
N GLY A 50 -8.05 -19.20 -0.78
CA GLY A 50 -7.64 -19.99 0.37
C GLY A 50 -6.33 -19.55 1.03
N ALA A 51 -5.96 -18.28 0.88
CA ALA A 51 -4.83 -17.69 1.59
C ALA A 51 -5.20 -17.27 3.02
N SER A 52 -4.21 -17.24 3.92
CA SER A 52 -4.24 -16.44 5.14
C SER A 52 -3.49 -15.15 4.92
N LEU A 53 -3.95 -14.03 5.47
CA LEU A 53 -3.41 -12.72 5.17
C LEU A 53 -2.70 -12.09 6.35
N ILE A 54 -1.49 -11.62 6.12
CA ILE A 54 -0.73 -10.79 7.05
C ILE A 54 -0.62 -9.41 6.38
N LEU A 55 -1.41 -8.46 6.88
CA LEU A 55 -1.50 -7.13 6.32
C LEU A 55 -0.41 -6.24 6.90
N LEU A 56 0.30 -5.54 6.01
CA LEU A 56 1.34 -4.58 6.35
C LEU A 56 0.91 -3.20 5.87
N SER A 57 0.95 -2.21 6.76
CA SER A 57 0.66 -0.84 6.38
C SER A 57 1.46 0.17 7.20
N HIS A 58 1.33 1.43 6.81
CA HIS A 58 1.81 2.57 7.58
C HIS A 58 0.67 3.56 7.83
N LEU A 59 0.81 4.37 8.88
CA LEU A 59 -0.09 5.46 9.22
C LEU A 59 0.73 6.65 9.71
N GLY A 60 0.45 7.84 9.18
CA GLY A 60 1.07 9.07 9.62
C GLY A 60 2.60 9.14 9.46
N ARG A 61 3.25 9.85 10.36
CA ARG A 61 4.72 10.03 10.42
C ARG A 61 5.23 9.93 11.84
N PRO A 62 5.30 8.75 12.43
CA PRO A 62 5.76 8.55 13.81
C PRO A 62 7.26 8.78 14.01
N ASN A 63 8.05 8.82 12.89
CA ASN A 63 9.49 9.02 12.91
C ASN A 63 10.24 7.94 13.73
N GLY A 64 9.91 6.68 13.50
CA GLY A 64 10.57 5.55 14.16
C GLY A 64 10.22 5.44 15.66
N ARG A 65 9.06 5.93 16.10
CA ARG A 65 8.63 5.89 17.51
C ARG A 65 7.22 5.37 17.62
N LEU A 66 6.97 4.55 18.62
CA LEU A 66 5.63 4.09 18.94
C LEU A 66 4.77 5.28 19.39
N LYS A 67 3.67 5.53 18.67
CA LYS A 67 2.66 6.55 18.95
C LYS A 67 1.27 5.95 18.87
N ARG A 68 0.56 5.87 19.98
CA ARG A 68 -0.80 5.31 20.02
C ARG A 68 -1.77 5.99 19.04
N SER A 69 -1.64 7.29 18.81
CA SER A 69 -2.47 8.04 17.86
C SER A 69 -2.22 7.67 16.38
N GLU A 70 -1.14 6.95 16.10
CA GLU A 70 -0.77 6.48 14.77
C GLU A 70 -0.79 4.93 14.71
N SER A 71 -1.49 4.26 15.65
CA SER A 71 -1.75 2.82 15.62
C SER A 71 -2.74 2.47 14.52
N LEU A 72 -2.56 1.30 13.91
CA LEU A 72 -3.46 0.75 12.91
C LEU A 72 -4.69 0.04 13.49
N ALA A 73 -4.84 -0.01 14.82
CA ALA A 73 -5.97 -0.67 15.46
C ALA A 73 -7.35 -0.21 14.95
N PRO A 74 -7.61 1.11 14.77
CA PRO A 74 -8.88 1.56 14.18
C PRO A 74 -9.10 1.05 12.75
N CYS A 75 -8.02 0.81 11.98
CA CYS A 75 -8.12 0.24 10.64
C CYS A 75 -8.52 -1.24 10.68
N ALA A 76 -8.06 -2.00 11.69
CA ALA A 76 -8.47 -3.39 11.89
C ALA A 76 -9.98 -3.49 12.16
N ASP A 77 -10.53 -2.61 13.01
CA ASP A 77 -11.94 -2.58 13.35
C ASP A 77 -12.81 -2.24 12.12
N VAL A 78 -12.44 -1.22 11.36
CA VAL A 78 -13.15 -0.85 10.12
C VAL A 78 -13.08 -1.96 9.10
N LEU A 79 -11.90 -2.54 8.86
CA LEU A 79 -11.73 -3.64 7.91
C LEU A 79 -12.53 -4.88 8.32
N SER A 80 -12.57 -5.19 9.62
CA SER A 80 -13.37 -6.28 10.17
C SER A 80 -14.87 -6.09 9.87
N GLY A 81 -15.37 -4.86 10.05
CA GLY A 81 -16.75 -4.50 9.71
C GLY A 81 -17.05 -4.63 8.23
N LEU A 82 -16.14 -4.14 7.36
CA LEU A 82 -16.32 -4.20 5.90
C LEU A 82 -16.27 -5.62 5.34
N LEU A 83 -15.45 -6.50 5.93
CA LEU A 83 -15.32 -7.90 5.50
C LEU A 83 -16.36 -8.82 6.15
N GLY A 84 -17.07 -8.38 7.22
CA GLY A 84 -17.97 -9.21 8.00
C GLY A 84 -17.27 -10.39 8.70
N ARG A 85 -15.95 -10.25 8.99
CA ARG A 85 -15.12 -11.29 9.62
C ARG A 85 -14.02 -10.66 10.47
N PRO A 86 -13.53 -11.40 11.49
CA PRO A 86 -12.50 -10.87 12.39
C PRO A 86 -11.19 -10.53 11.65
N VAL A 87 -10.63 -9.37 11.96
CA VAL A 87 -9.26 -8.98 11.63
C VAL A 87 -8.52 -8.82 12.95
N ARG A 88 -7.57 -9.73 13.21
CA ARG A 88 -6.75 -9.67 14.44
C ARG A 88 -5.68 -8.60 14.29
N MET A 89 -5.39 -7.88 15.37
CA MET A 89 -4.31 -6.90 15.42
C MET A 89 -3.10 -7.49 16.15
N ALA A 90 -1.92 -7.36 15.55
CA ALA A 90 -0.66 -7.70 16.21
C ALA A 90 -0.16 -6.53 17.07
N PRO A 91 0.58 -6.78 18.16
CA PRO A 91 1.10 -5.73 19.03
C PRO A 91 2.27 -4.96 18.41
N ASP A 92 2.92 -5.53 17.41
CA ASP A 92 4.03 -4.95 16.65
C ASP A 92 4.01 -5.52 15.21
N CYS A 93 4.99 -5.17 14.39
CA CYS A 93 5.16 -5.73 13.06
C CYS A 93 6.27 -6.81 12.98
N VAL A 94 7.09 -6.93 14.00
CA VAL A 94 8.16 -7.95 14.14
C VAL A 94 8.29 -8.40 15.58
N GLY A 95 9.02 -9.48 15.81
CA GLY A 95 9.30 -10.00 17.15
C GLY A 95 8.57 -11.31 17.46
N MET A 96 8.97 -11.94 18.57
CA MET A 96 8.56 -13.30 18.91
C MET A 96 7.04 -13.43 19.07
N GLU A 97 6.38 -12.47 19.71
CA GLU A 97 4.92 -12.50 19.89
C GLU A 97 4.18 -12.45 18.53
N VAL A 98 4.68 -11.65 17.58
CA VAL A 98 4.11 -11.60 16.22
C VAL A 98 4.33 -12.93 15.49
N GLU A 99 5.53 -13.52 15.61
CA GLU A 99 5.84 -14.83 15.01
C GLU A 99 4.94 -15.92 15.58
N GLU A 100 4.71 -15.94 16.89
CA GLU A 100 3.78 -16.88 17.55
C GLU A 100 2.35 -16.70 17.06
N MET A 101 1.87 -15.44 16.94
CA MET A 101 0.54 -15.16 16.38
C MET A 101 0.40 -15.67 14.95
N VAL A 102 1.45 -15.49 14.13
CA VAL A 102 1.47 -15.96 12.73
C VAL A 102 1.51 -17.49 12.65
N VAL A 103 2.28 -18.16 13.53
CA VAL A 103 2.31 -19.63 13.59
C VAL A 103 0.93 -20.19 13.95
N ALA A 104 0.23 -19.54 14.88
CA ALA A 104 -1.10 -19.96 15.34
C ALA A 104 -2.25 -19.66 14.34
N MET A 105 -1.99 -18.91 13.25
CA MET A 105 -3.01 -18.58 12.26
C MET A 105 -3.59 -19.82 11.59
N GLN A 106 -4.93 -19.85 11.51
CA GLN A 106 -5.67 -20.83 10.75
C GLN A 106 -5.89 -20.38 9.30
N PRO A 107 -6.12 -21.31 8.36
CA PRO A 107 -6.41 -20.96 6.97
C PRO A 107 -7.58 -19.95 6.84
N GLY A 108 -7.36 -18.89 6.07
CA GLY A 108 -8.35 -17.83 5.85
C GLY A 108 -8.42 -16.76 6.95
N GLU A 109 -7.59 -16.83 7.99
CA GLU A 109 -7.49 -15.76 8.99
C GLU A 109 -6.73 -14.55 8.45
N ILE A 110 -7.01 -13.39 9.07
CA ILE A 110 -6.41 -12.11 8.75
C ILE A 110 -5.75 -11.54 10.01
N LEU A 111 -4.47 -11.21 9.89
CA LEU A 111 -3.69 -10.52 10.91
C LEU A 111 -3.21 -9.18 10.34
N LEU A 112 -3.57 -8.05 10.95
CA LEU A 112 -2.99 -6.75 10.65
C LEU A 112 -1.82 -6.51 11.59
N LEU A 113 -0.63 -6.28 11.03
CA LEU A 113 0.54 -5.87 11.81
C LEU A 113 0.42 -4.42 12.25
N GLU A 114 1.14 -4.03 13.30
CA GLU A 114 1.19 -2.64 13.73
C GLU A 114 1.95 -1.78 12.70
N ASN A 115 1.86 -0.48 12.84
CA ASN A 115 2.40 0.53 11.95
C ASN A 115 3.90 0.31 11.70
N LEU A 116 4.25 -0.06 10.45
CA LEU A 116 5.62 -0.32 10.04
C LEU A 116 6.57 0.85 10.36
N ARG A 117 6.07 2.10 10.33
CA ARG A 117 6.86 3.30 10.59
C ARG A 117 7.17 3.54 12.07
N PHE A 118 6.73 2.66 12.97
CA PHE A 118 7.25 2.65 14.33
C PHE A 118 8.69 2.15 14.38
N HIS A 119 9.12 1.43 13.32
CA HIS A 119 10.50 1.00 13.10
C HIS A 119 11.18 1.95 12.11
N PRO A 120 12.31 2.60 12.51
CA PRO A 120 13.02 3.55 11.66
C PRO A 120 13.57 2.91 10.37
N GLU A 121 13.82 1.60 10.38
CA GLU A 121 14.30 0.83 9.24
C GLU A 121 13.28 0.78 8.10
N GLU A 122 11.99 0.96 8.37
CA GLU A 122 10.98 1.05 7.31
C GLU A 122 11.25 2.22 6.38
N GLU A 123 11.49 3.42 6.91
CA GLU A 123 11.76 4.62 6.12
C GLU A 123 13.24 4.76 5.72
N ASN A 124 14.14 4.04 6.39
CA ASN A 124 15.56 4.03 6.11
C ASN A 124 16.14 2.60 6.10
N PRO A 125 15.97 1.85 5.00
CA PRO A 125 16.44 0.47 4.88
C PRO A 125 17.95 0.30 5.04
N SER A 126 18.73 1.37 4.90
CA SER A 126 20.21 1.36 5.10
C SER A 126 20.60 1.12 6.55
N LEU A 127 19.71 1.27 7.51
CA LEU A 127 19.95 0.95 8.92
C LEU A 127 20.14 -0.55 9.18
N GLY A 128 19.76 -1.41 8.24
CA GLY A 128 20.02 -2.84 8.29
C GLY A 128 18.90 -3.70 7.68
N SER A 129 19.27 -4.90 7.27
CA SER A 129 18.34 -5.86 6.66
C SER A 129 17.52 -6.65 7.67
N TYR A 130 17.82 -6.55 8.97
CA TYR A 130 17.16 -7.37 10.01
C TYR A 130 15.64 -7.17 10.03
N PHE A 131 15.16 -5.93 9.91
CA PHE A 131 13.73 -5.63 9.88
C PHE A 131 13.03 -6.33 8.70
N SER A 132 13.56 -6.20 7.48
CA SER A 132 12.99 -6.85 6.30
C SER A 132 13.08 -8.37 6.37
N GLN A 133 14.15 -8.92 6.95
CA GLN A 133 14.29 -10.36 7.19
C GLN A 133 13.25 -10.88 8.19
N SER A 134 13.01 -10.12 9.26
CA SER A 134 12.01 -10.49 10.28
C SER A 134 10.60 -10.45 9.69
N LEU A 135 10.27 -9.44 8.89
CA LEU A 135 9.01 -9.42 8.15
C LEU A 135 8.89 -10.61 7.18
N ALA A 136 9.98 -10.95 6.46
CA ALA A 136 9.96 -12.03 5.49
C ALA A 136 9.67 -13.41 6.10
N ARG A 137 10.07 -13.65 7.35
CA ARG A 137 9.79 -14.90 8.07
C ARG A 137 8.30 -15.13 8.33
N LEU A 138 7.50 -14.08 8.29
CA LEU A 138 6.08 -14.15 8.60
C LEU A 138 5.23 -14.77 7.48
N GLY A 139 5.74 -14.84 6.24
CA GLY A 139 4.90 -15.28 5.12
C GLY A 139 5.63 -16.10 4.06
N ASP A 140 4.85 -16.67 3.15
CA ASP A 140 5.32 -17.54 2.06
C ASP A 140 5.44 -16.82 0.73
N CYS A 141 4.76 -15.68 0.57
CA CYS A 141 4.76 -14.84 -0.63
C CYS A 141 4.37 -13.40 -0.28
N TYR A 142 4.67 -12.50 -1.21
CA TYR A 142 4.48 -11.07 -1.01
C TYR A 142 3.61 -10.47 -2.12
N VAL A 143 2.64 -9.64 -1.73
CA VAL A 143 1.79 -8.87 -2.65
C VAL A 143 1.85 -7.39 -2.28
N ASN A 144 2.11 -6.53 -3.27
CA ASN A 144 2.06 -5.08 -3.09
C ASN A 144 0.77 -4.51 -3.68
N ASP A 145 -0.09 -3.95 -2.82
CA ASP A 145 -1.31 -3.24 -3.22
C ASP A 145 -1.33 -1.78 -2.73
N ALA A 146 -0.16 -1.27 -2.34
CA ALA A 146 0.03 0.08 -1.80
C ALA A 146 0.62 1.03 -2.84
N PHE A 147 -0.14 1.38 -3.89
CA PHE A 147 0.34 2.27 -4.96
C PHE A 147 0.82 3.62 -4.43
N GLY A 148 0.10 4.23 -3.47
CA GLY A 148 0.48 5.50 -2.87
C GLY A 148 1.85 5.53 -2.18
N ALA A 149 2.40 4.36 -1.81
CA ALA A 149 3.72 4.21 -1.23
C ALA A 149 4.77 3.65 -2.22
N ALA A 150 4.37 3.21 -3.42
CA ALA A 150 5.24 2.50 -4.37
C ALA A 150 6.44 3.33 -4.87
N HIS A 151 6.34 4.66 -4.82
CA HIS A 151 7.43 5.58 -5.20
C HIS A 151 8.49 5.77 -4.12
N ARG A 152 8.34 5.15 -2.94
CA ARG A 152 9.24 5.30 -1.79
C ARG A 152 10.18 4.12 -1.67
N SER A 153 11.43 4.39 -1.28
CA SER A 153 12.43 3.36 -0.99
C SER A 153 12.27 2.82 0.45
N HIS A 154 11.05 2.42 0.81
CA HIS A 154 10.77 1.84 2.13
C HIS A 154 11.13 0.36 2.17
N ALA A 155 11.53 -0.15 3.34
CA ALA A 155 11.94 -1.54 3.54
C ALA A 155 10.85 -2.52 3.07
N SER A 156 9.58 -2.26 3.41
CA SER A 156 8.45 -3.09 2.99
C SER A 156 8.18 -3.06 1.47
N ILE A 157 8.68 -2.05 0.74
CA ILE A 157 8.47 -1.87 -0.70
C ILE A 157 9.67 -2.37 -1.52
N THR A 158 10.91 -2.06 -1.10
CA THR A 158 12.11 -2.32 -1.92
C THR A 158 12.94 -3.50 -1.43
N GLU A 159 12.96 -3.77 -0.13
CA GLU A 159 13.80 -4.82 0.46
C GLU A 159 13.03 -6.13 0.68
N LEU A 160 11.85 -6.04 1.28
CA LEU A 160 11.03 -7.21 1.61
C LEU A 160 10.73 -8.11 0.41
N PRO A 161 10.36 -7.60 -0.79
CA PRO A 161 10.09 -8.44 -1.95
C PRO A 161 11.29 -9.29 -2.40
N LYS A 162 12.52 -8.88 -2.11
CA LYS A 162 13.75 -9.59 -2.49
C LYS A 162 13.86 -10.97 -1.83
N PHE A 163 13.17 -11.17 -0.70
CA PHE A 163 13.15 -12.44 0.03
C PHE A 163 12.18 -13.47 -0.58
N PHE A 164 11.38 -13.08 -1.59
CA PHE A 164 10.38 -13.93 -2.21
C PHE A 164 10.60 -14.13 -3.72
N PRO A 165 11.77 -14.61 -4.17
CA PRO A 165 12.06 -14.78 -5.60
C PRO A 165 11.04 -15.71 -6.26
N GLY A 166 10.33 -15.20 -7.28
CA GLY A 166 9.26 -15.92 -7.97
C GLY A 166 7.92 -15.98 -7.22
N HIS A 167 7.82 -15.39 -6.03
CA HIS A 167 6.60 -15.37 -5.19
C HIS A 167 6.15 -13.96 -4.83
N VAL A 168 6.31 -13.02 -5.77
CA VAL A 168 5.91 -11.62 -5.65
C VAL A 168 4.86 -11.29 -6.69
N ALA A 169 3.80 -10.56 -6.32
CA ALA A 169 2.82 -10.04 -7.27
C ALA A 169 2.37 -8.61 -6.92
N ALA A 170 1.80 -7.92 -7.89
CA ALA A 170 1.02 -6.71 -7.67
C ALA A 170 -0.41 -7.09 -7.25
N GLY A 171 -0.99 -6.32 -6.33
CA GLY A 171 -2.43 -6.40 -6.07
C GLY A 171 -3.22 -5.63 -7.12
N PHE A 172 -4.54 -5.80 -7.11
CA PHE A 172 -5.41 -5.24 -8.16
C PHE A 172 -5.40 -3.72 -8.23
N LEU A 173 -5.22 -3.02 -7.09
CA LEU A 173 -5.11 -1.57 -7.09
C LEU A 173 -3.84 -1.13 -7.83
N VAL A 174 -2.71 -1.75 -7.55
CA VAL A 174 -1.43 -1.45 -8.22
C VAL A 174 -1.48 -1.83 -9.69
N GLU A 175 -2.05 -2.99 -10.05
CA GLU A 175 -2.24 -3.39 -11.45
C GLU A 175 -3.08 -2.38 -12.22
N LYS A 176 -4.19 -1.92 -11.65
CA LYS A 176 -5.08 -0.91 -12.23
C LYS A 176 -4.36 0.42 -12.48
N GLU A 177 -3.62 0.91 -11.50
CA GLU A 177 -2.87 2.16 -11.61
C GLU A 177 -1.76 2.06 -12.69
N ILE A 178 -1.02 0.95 -12.70
CA ILE A 178 0.00 0.69 -13.74
C ILE A 178 -0.66 0.66 -15.13
N TYR A 179 -1.80 -0.01 -15.27
CA TYR A 179 -2.52 -0.08 -16.54
C TYR A 179 -2.88 1.31 -17.07
N TYR A 180 -3.50 2.16 -16.25
CA TYR A 180 -3.89 3.50 -16.68
C TYR A 180 -2.69 4.40 -16.99
N LEU A 181 -1.65 4.36 -16.15
CA LEU A 181 -0.42 5.11 -16.43
C LEU A 181 0.26 4.65 -17.71
N ASP A 182 0.29 3.33 -17.96
CA ASP A 182 0.88 2.78 -19.18
C ASP A 182 0.11 3.22 -20.45
N GLN A 183 -1.23 3.23 -20.40
CA GLN A 183 -2.07 3.74 -21.48
C GLN A 183 -1.78 5.22 -21.76
N ILE A 184 -1.74 6.05 -20.71
CA ILE A 184 -1.44 7.48 -20.85
C ILE A 184 -0.05 7.70 -21.43
N CYS A 185 0.94 6.95 -20.97
CA CYS A 185 2.33 7.12 -21.43
C CYS A 185 2.60 6.58 -22.82
N LYS A 186 1.91 5.51 -23.27
CA LYS A 186 2.21 4.88 -24.55
C LYS A 186 1.31 5.33 -25.69
N ASN A 187 0.01 5.41 -25.44
CA ASN A 187 -0.98 5.67 -26.48
C ASN A 187 -2.24 6.35 -25.92
N PRO A 188 -2.14 7.63 -25.48
CA PRO A 188 -3.31 8.33 -24.95
C PRO A 188 -4.39 8.52 -26.02
N GLU A 189 -5.65 8.29 -25.63
CA GLU A 189 -6.78 8.67 -26.46
C GLU A 189 -6.82 10.20 -26.66
N ARG A 190 -7.16 10.65 -27.87
CA ARG A 190 -7.20 12.08 -28.17
C ARG A 190 -8.64 12.60 -28.23
N PRO A 191 -8.89 13.82 -27.75
CA PRO A 191 -7.94 14.81 -27.21
C PRO A 191 -7.44 14.41 -25.80
N PHE A 192 -6.12 14.50 -25.55
CA PHE A 192 -5.52 14.22 -24.24
C PHE A 192 -5.30 15.51 -23.46
N CYS A 193 -6.08 15.71 -22.41
CA CYS A 193 -6.03 16.90 -21.55
C CYS A 193 -5.40 16.54 -20.18
N VAL A 194 -4.42 17.33 -19.77
CA VAL A 194 -3.77 17.21 -18.47
C VAL A 194 -4.15 18.39 -17.59
N VAL A 195 -4.75 18.12 -16.45
CA VAL A 195 -5.08 19.15 -15.44
C VAL A 195 -4.09 19.03 -14.29
N LEU A 196 -3.27 20.05 -14.08
CA LEU A 196 -2.27 20.12 -13.03
C LEU A 196 -2.72 21.07 -11.92
N GLY A 197 -2.70 20.62 -10.68
CA GLY A 197 -3.00 21.44 -9.52
C GLY A 197 -2.18 21.05 -8.29
N GLY A 198 -2.04 21.96 -7.33
CA GLY A 198 -1.38 21.70 -6.05
C GLY A 198 -0.49 22.85 -5.56
N ALA A 199 0.01 22.71 -4.33
CA ALA A 199 0.80 23.75 -3.66
C ALA A 199 2.19 24.03 -4.29
N LYS A 200 2.74 23.09 -5.10
CA LYS A 200 4.06 23.24 -5.76
C LYS A 200 3.94 22.87 -7.24
N ILE A 201 3.37 23.75 -8.03
CA ILE A 201 3.13 23.55 -9.48
C ILE A 201 4.45 23.36 -10.23
N SER A 202 5.51 24.11 -9.88
CA SER A 202 6.83 24.06 -10.53
C SER A 202 7.46 22.66 -10.59
N THR A 203 7.14 21.79 -9.63
CA THR A 203 7.64 20.39 -9.62
C THR A 203 6.87 19.47 -10.56
N LYS A 204 5.71 19.91 -11.05
CA LYS A 204 4.78 19.13 -11.88
C LYS A 204 4.82 19.52 -13.37
N LEU A 205 5.41 20.67 -13.71
CA LEU A 205 5.52 21.17 -15.08
C LEU A 205 6.38 20.31 -16.01
N ARG A 206 7.09 19.31 -15.49
CA ARG A 206 7.91 18.38 -16.29
C ARG A 206 7.12 17.15 -16.80
N LEU A 207 5.84 17.01 -16.42
CA LEU A 207 5.02 15.86 -16.79
C LEU A 207 4.42 15.93 -18.22
N PRO A 208 3.99 17.10 -18.73
CA PRO A 208 3.50 17.20 -20.10
C PRO A 208 4.61 16.93 -21.12
N ASP A 209 4.30 16.17 -22.16
CA ASP A 209 5.19 15.87 -23.29
C ASP A 209 4.48 16.14 -24.62
N GLU A 210 5.13 15.87 -25.74
CA GLU A 210 4.63 16.08 -27.11
C GLU A 210 3.28 15.39 -27.41
N ARG A 211 2.85 14.45 -26.56
CA ARG A 211 1.56 13.74 -26.68
C ARG A 211 0.41 14.48 -26.02
N THR A 212 0.71 15.48 -25.19
CA THR A 212 -0.30 16.26 -24.48
C THR A 212 -0.97 17.26 -25.44
N SER A 213 -2.30 17.20 -25.54
CA SER A 213 -3.08 18.10 -26.41
C SER A 213 -3.40 19.43 -25.74
N LEU A 214 -3.51 19.43 -24.41
CA LEU A 214 -3.86 20.60 -23.61
C LEU A 214 -3.35 20.43 -22.19
N VAL A 215 -2.74 21.49 -21.63
CA VAL A 215 -2.33 21.54 -20.22
C VAL A 215 -3.09 22.64 -19.52
N LEU A 216 -3.89 22.28 -18.52
CA LEU A 216 -4.57 23.21 -17.64
C LEU A 216 -3.89 23.21 -16.27
N ILE A 217 -3.49 24.40 -15.82
CA ILE A 217 -2.87 24.56 -14.50
C ILE A 217 -3.82 25.34 -13.60
N TRP A 218 -4.28 24.69 -12.51
CA TRP A 218 -5.03 25.38 -11.48
C TRP A 218 -4.09 26.10 -10.52
N ASN A 219 -4.14 27.44 -10.53
CA ASN A 219 -3.44 28.27 -9.57
C ASN A 219 -4.35 28.57 -8.37
N LYS A 220 -4.05 27.94 -7.22
CA LYS A 220 -4.83 28.06 -5.99
C LYS A 220 -4.83 29.50 -5.43
N ASP A 221 -3.72 30.23 -5.57
CA ASP A 221 -3.57 31.57 -4.98
C ASP A 221 -4.35 32.63 -5.78
N ARG A 222 -4.52 32.39 -7.09
CA ARG A 222 -5.27 33.31 -7.98
C ARG A 222 -6.67 32.82 -8.34
N HIS A 223 -7.05 31.62 -7.92
CA HIS A 223 -8.32 30.96 -8.29
C HIS A 223 -8.59 30.98 -9.81
N GLN A 224 -7.54 30.79 -10.60
CA GLN A 224 -7.57 30.83 -12.06
C GLN A 224 -6.98 29.58 -12.68
N ILE A 225 -7.51 29.21 -13.84
CA ILE A 225 -6.91 28.19 -14.71
C ILE A 225 -5.97 28.93 -15.67
N LEU A 226 -4.73 28.47 -15.77
CA LEU A 226 -3.77 28.90 -16.77
C LEU A 226 -3.71 27.82 -17.84
N GLU A 227 -3.97 28.20 -19.10
CA GLU A 227 -3.79 27.34 -20.26
C GLU A 227 -2.38 27.52 -20.80
N ILE A 228 -1.71 26.41 -21.10
CA ILE A 228 -0.41 26.39 -21.78
C ILE A 228 -0.60 25.56 -23.03
N GLU A 229 -0.49 26.23 -24.20
CA GLU A 229 -0.44 25.59 -25.51
C GLU A 229 0.90 24.90 -25.75
#